data_eec21bc991c495666dab94d6c9450032
#
_entry.id   eec21bc991c495666dab94d6c9450032
#
_cell.length_a   1.000
_cell.length_b   1.000
_cell.length_c   1.000
_cell.angle_alpha   90.00
_cell.angle_beta   90.00
_cell.angle_gamma   90.00
#
_symmetry.space_group_name_H-M   'P 1'
#
loop_
_entity.id
_entity.type
_entity.pdbx_description
1 polymer ?
#
loop_
_entity_poly.entity_id
_entity_poly.type
_entity_poly.pdbx_seq_one_letter_code
_entity_poly.pdbx_strand_id
1 'polypeptide(L)'
;VLPIQTKEEQEILCSRCNVPFRVDALAYKALTDGEFCGICQFTMDHAGGKILDFSEAPGLYAFEPMFVMGRAALNFIDLCGVHRAFFDAEYPDENLIKSIGFSRNAEGRWEMDLTDFFKEPCKHSQK
;
A
#
# COMPACT_ATOMS: atom_id res chain seq x y z
N VAL A 1 2.62 -3.15 -10.86
CA VAL A 1 2.24 -2.05 -9.98
C VAL A 1 2.89 -0.77 -10.48
N LEU A 2 2.10 0.27 -10.63
CA LEU A 2 2.56 1.55 -11.15
C LEU A 2 2.04 2.69 -10.29
N PRO A 3 2.84 3.77 -10.14
CA PRO A 3 2.30 4.97 -9.50
C PRO A 3 1.24 5.62 -10.38
N ILE A 4 0.23 6.20 -9.74
CA ILE A 4 -0.79 6.97 -10.45
C ILE A 4 -0.29 8.40 -10.53
N GLN A 5 -0.16 8.93 -11.74
CA GLN A 5 0.55 10.19 -11.96
C GLN A 5 -0.33 11.43 -12.01
N THR A 6 -1.63 11.28 -12.32
CA THR A 6 -2.53 12.42 -12.38
C THR A 6 -3.67 12.27 -11.39
N LYS A 7 -4.17 13.40 -10.91
CA LYS A 7 -5.33 13.37 -10.02
C LYS A 7 -6.60 12.95 -10.74
N GLU A 8 -6.70 13.23 -12.03
CA GLU A 8 -7.83 12.77 -12.82
C GLU A 8 -7.88 11.26 -12.88
N GLU A 9 -6.75 10.61 -13.14
CA GLU A 9 -6.69 9.16 -13.16
C GLU A 9 -6.99 8.59 -11.78
N GLN A 10 -6.42 9.20 -10.74
CA GLN A 10 -6.63 8.73 -9.38
C GLN A 10 -8.13 8.76 -9.02
N GLU A 11 -8.81 9.83 -9.36
CA GLU A 11 -10.23 9.96 -9.06
C GLU A 11 -11.07 8.90 -9.78
N ILE A 12 -10.77 8.68 -11.06
CA ILE A 12 -11.47 7.66 -11.85
C ILE A 12 -11.27 6.27 -11.25
N LEU A 13 -10.03 5.94 -10.88
CA LEU A 13 -9.73 4.61 -10.36
C LEU A 13 -10.28 4.41 -8.95
N CYS A 14 -10.32 5.47 -8.14
CA CYS A 14 -10.97 5.39 -6.84
C CYS A 14 -12.45 5.05 -7.00
N SER A 15 -13.11 5.66 -7.96
CA SER A 15 -14.51 5.38 -8.23
C SER A 15 -14.71 3.92 -8.63
N ARG A 16 -13.79 3.37 -9.41
CA ARG A 16 -13.89 1.96 -9.83
C ARG A 16 -13.73 0.99 -8.65
N CYS A 17 -13.06 1.40 -7.58
CA CYS A 17 -12.82 0.56 -6.41
C CYS A 17 -13.75 0.90 -5.24
N ASN A 18 -14.67 1.84 -5.44
CA ASN A 18 -15.61 2.28 -4.41
C ASN A 18 -14.91 2.83 -3.16
N VAL A 19 -13.80 3.55 -3.38
CA VAL A 19 -13.11 4.24 -2.28
C VAL A 19 -13.17 5.74 -2.53
N PRO A 20 -13.09 6.55 -1.47
CA PRO A 20 -13.11 8.00 -1.63
C PRO A 20 -11.84 8.49 -2.30
N PHE A 21 -11.96 9.49 -3.17
CA PHE A 21 -10.80 10.13 -3.76
C PHE A 21 -10.20 11.10 -2.75
N ARG A 22 -8.91 10.97 -2.49
CA ARG A 22 -8.19 11.82 -1.54
C ARG A 22 -7.18 12.64 -2.31
N VAL A 23 -7.49 13.91 -2.50
CA VAL A 23 -6.67 14.80 -3.35
C VAL A 23 -5.24 14.93 -2.81
N ASP A 24 -5.07 14.83 -1.49
CA ASP A 24 -3.76 15.00 -0.87
C ASP A 24 -2.97 13.70 -0.76
N ALA A 25 -3.53 12.59 -1.20
CA ALA A 25 -2.87 11.30 -1.09
C ALA A 25 -2.10 10.98 -2.36
N LEU A 26 -1.00 10.27 -2.18
CA LEU A 26 -0.32 9.59 -3.27
C LEU A 26 -1.03 8.27 -3.53
N ALA A 27 -0.84 7.71 -4.71
CA ALA A 27 -1.54 6.48 -5.05
C ALA A 27 -0.72 5.59 -5.96
N TYR A 28 -0.87 4.29 -5.77
CA TYR A 28 -0.41 3.26 -6.68
C TYR A 28 -1.61 2.49 -7.23
N LYS A 29 -1.44 1.91 -8.40
CA LYS A 29 -2.43 1.01 -8.98
C LYS A 29 -1.80 -0.35 -9.18
N ALA A 30 -2.59 -1.39 -8.95
CA ALA A 30 -2.20 -2.77 -9.18
C ALA A 30 -2.76 -3.22 -10.53
N LEU A 31 -1.98 -4.00 -11.24
CA LEU A 31 -2.35 -4.51 -12.56
C LEU A 31 -2.20 -6.02 -12.56
N THR A 32 -3.11 -6.71 -13.25
CA THR A 32 -3.00 -8.14 -13.54
C THR A 32 -3.07 -8.29 -15.05
N ASP A 33 -2.00 -8.80 -15.65
CA ASP A 33 -1.90 -8.96 -17.12
C ASP A 33 -2.18 -7.65 -17.84
N GLY A 34 -1.69 -6.54 -17.28
CA GLY A 34 -1.87 -5.22 -17.87
C GLY A 34 -3.19 -4.55 -17.57
N GLU A 35 -4.10 -5.24 -16.88
CA GLU A 35 -5.43 -4.72 -16.57
C GLU A 35 -5.48 -4.20 -15.15
N PHE A 36 -6.09 -3.04 -14.95
CA PHE A 36 -6.25 -2.47 -13.62
C PHE A 36 -7.07 -3.40 -12.73
N CYS A 37 -6.58 -3.65 -11.51
CA CYS A 37 -7.31 -4.49 -10.57
C CYS A 37 -7.44 -3.90 -9.16
N GLY A 38 -6.66 -2.89 -8.79
CA GLY A 38 -6.77 -2.36 -7.43
C GLY A 38 -6.03 -1.05 -7.24
N ILE A 39 -6.34 -0.37 -6.14
CA ILE A 39 -5.77 0.93 -5.83
C ILE A 39 -5.33 1.00 -4.37
N CYS A 40 -4.29 1.78 -4.12
CA CYS A 40 -3.80 2.10 -2.77
C CYS A 40 -3.58 3.59 -2.70
N GLN A 41 -4.23 4.25 -1.74
CA GLN A 41 -3.98 5.67 -1.45
C GLN A 41 -3.28 5.79 -0.11
N PHE A 42 -2.24 6.59 -0.05
CA PHE A 42 -1.48 6.72 1.18
C PHE A 42 -0.94 8.14 1.34
N THR A 43 -0.71 8.52 2.60
CA THR A 43 -0.09 9.80 2.94
C THR A 43 1.10 9.51 3.84
N MET A 44 1.92 10.52 4.07
CA MET A 44 3.02 10.40 5.02
C MET A 44 3.34 11.75 5.63
N ASP A 45 3.76 11.70 6.90
CA ASP A 45 4.25 12.86 7.61
C ASP A 45 5.31 12.36 8.61
N HIS A 46 5.77 13.24 9.50
CA HIS A 46 6.82 12.86 10.45
C HIS A 46 6.36 11.78 11.44
N ALA A 47 5.07 11.59 11.61
CA ALA A 47 4.55 10.55 12.50
C ALA A 47 4.51 9.18 11.84
N GLY A 48 4.58 9.12 10.51
CA GLY A 48 4.57 7.85 9.78
C GLY A 48 3.84 7.95 8.47
N GLY A 49 3.94 6.89 7.69
CA GLY A 49 3.12 6.71 6.50
C GLY A 49 1.81 6.05 6.89
N LYS A 50 0.76 6.33 6.13
CA LYS A 50 -0.57 5.78 6.42
C LYS A 50 -1.21 5.33 5.12
N ILE A 51 -1.51 4.04 5.02
CA ILE A 51 -2.32 3.52 3.92
C ILE A 51 -3.77 3.73 4.31
N LEU A 52 -4.45 4.61 3.59
CA LEU A 52 -5.79 5.03 3.92
C LEU A 52 -6.86 4.27 3.15
N ASP A 53 -6.56 3.83 1.94
CA ASP A 53 -7.45 3.05 1.11
C ASP A 53 -6.65 1.98 0.39
N PHE A 54 -7.21 0.78 0.33
CA PHE A 54 -6.54 -0.37 -0.25
C PHE A 54 -7.64 -1.32 -0.70
N SER A 55 -7.88 -1.41 -2.02
CA SER A 55 -9.07 -2.10 -2.47
C SER A 55 -8.92 -2.57 -3.91
N GLU A 56 -9.46 -3.75 -4.19
CA GLU A 56 -9.63 -4.21 -5.55
C GLU A 56 -10.86 -3.58 -6.17
N ALA A 57 -10.91 -3.58 -7.50
CA ALA A 57 -12.15 -3.28 -8.21
C ALA A 57 -13.15 -4.41 -7.94
N PRO A 58 -14.46 -4.12 -7.88
CA PRO A 58 -15.47 -5.13 -7.56
C PRO A 58 -15.38 -6.35 -8.46
N GLY A 59 -15.50 -7.53 -7.85
CA GLY A 59 -15.44 -8.78 -8.56
C GLY A 59 -14.05 -9.30 -8.84
N LEU A 60 -13.02 -8.52 -8.52
CA LEU A 60 -11.63 -8.94 -8.72
C LEU A 60 -11.01 -9.23 -7.37
N TYR A 61 -10.21 -10.30 -7.33
CA TYR A 61 -9.37 -10.59 -6.18
C TYR A 61 -8.03 -11.02 -6.72
N ALA A 62 -6.97 -10.35 -6.29
CA ALA A 62 -5.65 -10.62 -6.82
C ALA A 62 -4.64 -10.44 -5.70
N PHE A 63 -4.31 -11.55 -5.01
CA PHE A 63 -3.43 -11.51 -3.86
C PHE A 63 -2.08 -10.89 -4.21
N GLU A 64 -1.43 -11.44 -5.24
CA GLU A 64 -0.06 -11.03 -5.54
C GLU A 64 0.06 -9.58 -6.01
N PRO A 65 -0.73 -9.10 -6.95
CA PRO A 65 -0.65 -7.67 -7.31
C PRO A 65 -0.95 -6.73 -6.15
N MET A 66 -1.90 -7.09 -5.29
CA MET A 66 -2.22 -6.27 -4.14
C MET A 66 -1.07 -6.29 -3.12
N PHE A 67 -0.46 -7.46 -2.90
CA PHE A 67 0.69 -7.58 -2.03
C PHE A 67 1.85 -6.70 -2.55
N VAL A 68 2.15 -6.79 -3.83
CA VAL A 68 3.24 -6.01 -4.43
C VAL A 68 2.94 -4.51 -4.33
N MET A 69 1.67 -4.14 -4.54
CA MET A 69 1.27 -2.73 -4.43
C MET A 69 1.50 -2.20 -3.01
N GLY A 70 1.13 -2.99 -1.99
CA GLY A 70 1.39 -2.60 -0.60
C GLY A 70 2.88 -2.44 -0.32
N ARG A 71 3.69 -3.36 -0.82
CA ARG A 71 5.13 -3.26 -0.67
C ARG A 71 5.72 -2.07 -1.40
N ALA A 72 5.17 -1.73 -2.58
CA ALA A 72 5.62 -0.56 -3.32
C ALA A 72 5.34 0.73 -2.55
N ALA A 73 4.16 0.84 -1.94
CA ALA A 73 3.83 2.02 -1.14
C ALA A 73 4.78 2.15 0.06
N LEU A 74 5.05 1.03 0.74
CA LEU A 74 5.97 1.05 1.88
C LEU A 74 7.39 1.41 1.48
N ASN A 75 7.84 0.89 0.33
CA ASN A 75 9.17 1.22 -0.16
C ASN A 75 9.29 2.70 -0.46
N PHE A 76 8.26 3.30 -1.07
CA PHE A 76 8.27 4.72 -1.34
C PHE A 76 8.33 5.54 -0.05
N ILE A 77 7.52 5.16 0.94
CA ILE A 77 7.51 5.84 2.25
C ILE A 77 8.91 5.78 2.88
N ASP A 78 9.53 4.61 2.85
CA ASP A 78 10.86 4.42 3.41
C ASP A 78 11.91 5.25 2.68
N LEU A 79 11.83 5.29 1.35
CA LEU A 79 12.76 6.09 0.55
C LEU A 79 12.63 7.58 0.83
N CYS A 80 11.46 8.03 1.26
CA CYS A 80 11.24 9.43 1.65
C CYS A 80 11.73 9.74 3.06
N GLY A 81 12.36 8.77 3.73
CA GLY A 81 12.93 8.98 5.06
C GLY A 81 11.96 8.75 6.20
N VAL A 82 10.81 8.16 5.90
CA VAL A 82 9.80 7.84 6.92
C VAL A 82 9.85 6.33 7.17
N HIS A 83 10.22 5.94 8.39
CA HIS A 83 10.54 4.53 8.66
C HIS A 83 9.50 3.83 9.53
N ARG A 84 8.27 4.31 9.51
CA ARG A 84 7.13 3.71 10.19
C ARG A 84 5.91 3.88 9.32
N ALA A 85 5.05 2.87 9.29
CA ALA A 85 3.83 2.94 8.52
C ALA A 85 2.68 2.28 9.26
N PHE A 86 1.46 2.72 8.94
CA PHE A 86 0.22 2.19 9.49
C PHE A 86 -0.69 1.80 8.34
N PHE A 87 -1.47 0.75 8.55
CA PHE A 87 -2.48 0.34 7.59
C PHE A 87 -3.84 0.69 8.21
N ASP A 88 -4.41 1.80 7.77
CA ASP A 88 -5.67 2.31 8.32
C ASP A 88 -6.85 2.05 7.39
N ALA A 89 -6.63 1.40 6.27
CA ALA A 89 -7.68 1.06 5.34
C ALA A 89 -8.51 -0.11 5.88
N GLU A 90 -9.78 -0.16 5.47
CA GLU A 90 -10.60 -1.33 5.73
C GLU A 90 -10.36 -2.34 4.63
N TYR A 91 -9.86 -3.52 5.01
CA TYR A 91 -9.56 -4.56 4.05
C TYR A 91 -9.84 -5.91 4.70
N PRO A 92 -10.68 -6.76 4.09
CA PRO A 92 -11.16 -7.96 4.78
C PRO A 92 -10.12 -9.07 4.93
N ASP A 93 -9.13 -9.14 4.05
CA ASP A 93 -8.14 -10.21 4.10
C ASP A 93 -6.96 -9.81 4.98
N GLU A 94 -7.04 -10.15 6.27
CA GLU A 94 -5.97 -9.84 7.21
C GLU A 94 -4.68 -10.60 6.90
N ASN A 95 -4.78 -11.75 6.25
CA ASN A 95 -3.58 -12.49 5.85
C ASN A 95 -2.74 -11.69 4.86
N LEU A 96 -3.40 -10.96 3.96
CA LEU A 96 -2.67 -10.11 3.03
C LEU A 96 -1.98 -8.97 3.78
N ILE A 97 -2.68 -8.34 4.72
CA ILE A 97 -2.10 -7.24 5.50
C ILE A 97 -0.86 -7.74 6.26
N LYS A 98 -0.96 -8.91 6.89
CA LYS A 98 0.17 -9.49 7.60
C LYS A 98 1.30 -9.85 6.66
N SER A 99 0.98 -10.37 5.48
CA SER A 99 2.00 -10.75 4.49
C SER A 99 2.79 -9.54 4.00
N ILE A 100 2.14 -8.38 3.89
CA ILE A 100 2.83 -7.15 3.54
C ILE A 100 3.87 -6.80 4.60
N GLY A 101 3.58 -7.08 5.88
CA GLY A 101 4.53 -6.87 6.95
C GLY A 101 3.96 -6.21 8.18
N PHE A 102 2.68 -5.88 8.17
CA PHE A 102 2.04 -5.20 9.31
C PHE A 102 1.72 -6.20 10.42
N SER A 103 1.75 -5.69 11.66
CA SER A 103 1.25 -6.42 12.83
C SER A 103 0.44 -5.44 13.68
N ARG A 104 -0.47 -6.00 14.50
CA ARG A 104 -1.29 -5.14 15.36
C ARG A 104 -0.48 -4.72 16.57
N ASN A 105 -0.53 -3.42 16.87
CA ASN A 105 0.14 -2.88 18.05
C ASN A 105 -0.79 -2.97 19.27
N ALA A 106 -0.36 -2.36 20.39
CA ALA A 106 -1.11 -2.44 21.64
C ALA A 106 -2.51 -1.83 21.55
N GLU A 107 -2.71 -0.87 20.64
CA GLU A 107 -4.02 -0.26 20.42
C GLU A 107 -4.85 -1.01 19.37
N GLY A 108 -4.35 -2.11 18.84
CA GLY A 108 -5.05 -2.86 17.80
C GLY A 108 -4.89 -2.29 16.41
N ARG A 109 -4.02 -1.33 16.21
CA ARG A 109 -3.78 -0.69 14.91
C ARG A 109 -2.68 -1.45 14.18
N TRP A 110 -2.84 -1.62 12.86
CA TRP A 110 -1.81 -2.24 12.04
C TRP A 110 -0.62 -1.29 11.89
N GLU A 111 0.56 -1.74 12.28
CA GLU A 111 1.77 -0.92 12.30
C GLU A 111 2.95 -1.73 11.79
N MET A 112 3.93 -1.03 11.20
CA MET A 112 5.14 -1.67 10.69
C MET A 112 6.32 -0.73 10.87
N ASP A 113 7.43 -1.29 11.37
CA ASP A 113 8.71 -0.60 11.45
C ASP A 113 9.47 -0.88 10.17
N LEU A 114 9.76 0.17 9.42
CA LEU A 114 10.44 0.04 8.13
C LEU A 114 11.96 0.15 8.24
N THR A 115 12.48 0.40 9.46
CA THR A 115 13.92 0.54 9.66
C THR A 115 14.63 -0.72 9.15
N ASP A 116 15.53 -0.53 8.19
CA ASP A 116 16.32 -1.59 7.57
C ASP A 116 15.50 -2.68 6.86
N PHE A 117 14.19 -2.51 6.75
CA PHE A 117 13.35 -3.54 6.14
C PHE A 117 13.75 -3.82 4.69
N PHE A 118 13.94 -2.76 3.91
CA PHE A 118 14.24 -2.90 2.48
C PHE A 118 15.73 -3.03 2.18
N LYS A 119 16.58 -3.01 3.20
CA LYS A 119 18.01 -3.25 3.01
C LYS A 119 18.35 -4.73 3.00
N GLU A 120 17.51 -5.56 3.60
CA GLU A 120 17.80 -6.95 3.85
C GLU A 120 17.94 -7.82 2.60
N PRO A 121 17.20 -7.55 1.51
CA PRO A 121 17.33 -8.43 0.33
C PRO A 121 18.75 -8.63 -0.14
N CYS A 122 19.57 -7.59 -0.11
CA CYS A 122 20.96 -7.70 -0.53
C CYS A 122 21.77 -8.58 0.41
N LYS A 123 21.51 -8.47 1.72
CA LYS A 123 22.22 -9.28 2.70
C LYS A 123 21.79 -10.74 2.64
N HIS A 124 20.50 -10.97 2.46
CA HIS A 124 19.99 -12.34 2.39
C HIS A 124 20.55 -13.10 1.20
N SER A 125 20.68 -12.43 0.07
CA SER A 125 21.17 -13.09 -1.13
C SER A 125 22.64 -13.48 -1.04
N GLN A 126 23.35 -12.97 -0.06
CA GLN A 126 24.77 -13.25 0.11
C GLN A 126 25.01 -14.42 1.05
N LYS A 127 23.97 -14.96 1.60
CA LYS A 127 24.09 -16.09 2.52
C LYS A 127 23.88 -17.40 1.83
#